data_e197d49a7123a94db3f531960d0f80b6
#
_entry.id   e197d49a7123a94db3f531960d0f80b6
#
_cell.length_a   1.000
_cell.length_b   1.000
_cell.length_c   1.000
_cell.angle_alpha   90.00
_cell.angle_beta   90.00
_cell.angle_gamma   90.00
#
_symmetry.space_group_name_H-M   'P 1'
#
loop_
_entity.id
_entity.type
_entity.pdbx_description
1 polymer ?
#
loop_
_entity_poly.entity_id
_entity_poly.type
_entity_poly.pdbx_seq_one_letter_code
_entity_poly.pdbx_strand_id
1 'polypeptide(L)'
;GDVYKRQNHYNVKGSILWGILITWVLGIIAQLTGWYVVDPDAGAASLIPSLSASSFIPPSISSTFCKFDFAWIGSHVSEFVVIVFSFLFVDMFDTIGTVIGVAEKADLLDEDGNLPRVGRVLMADAIGTVAGSMLGTSTVTSFVESSSGVAEGGKTGLTAMTTGILFLVALFLSPIFLAIPSFATAPALVIVGFFMASSIKKMEFD
;
A
#
# COMPACT_ATOMS: atom_id res chain seq x y z
N GLY A 1 4.91 20.69 2.58
CA GLY A 1 6.31 20.79 2.14
C GLY A 1 7.24 21.16 3.30
N ASP A 2 6.96 22.23 4.03
CA ASP A 2 7.87 22.75 5.06
C ASP A 2 7.88 21.91 6.35
N VAL A 3 6.76 21.28 6.71
CA VAL A 3 6.68 20.39 7.87
C VAL A 3 7.56 19.16 7.63
N TYR A 4 7.54 18.61 6.41
CA TYR A 4 8.35 17.45 6.06
C TYR A 4 9.85 17.79 5.97
N LYS A 5 10.22 18.96 5.41
CA LYS A 5 11.61 19.44 5.42
C LYS A 5 12.14 19.60 6.84
N ARG A 6 11.32 20.13 7.76
CA ARG A 6 11.68 20.25 9.18
C ARG A 6 11.83 18.88 9.84
N GLN A 7 10.89 17.94 9.61
CA GLN A 7 10.96 16.59 10.18
C GLN A 7 12.21 15.83 9.72
N ASN A 8 12.58 15.95 8.44
CA ASN A 8 13.81 15.33 7.92
C ASN A 8 15.07 16.03 8.48
N HIS A 9 14.99 17.30 8.77
CA HIS A 9 16.09 18.06 9.39
C HIS A 9 16.31 17.69 10.87
N TYR A 10 15.25 17.27 11.59
CA TYR A 10 15.33 16.84 12.99
C TYR A 10 15.49 15.31 13.16
N ASN A 11 15.70 14.54 12.09
CA ASN A 11 15.85 13.07 12.11
C ASN A 11 14.75 12.34 12.92
N VAL A 12 13.51 12.81 12.82
CA VAL A 12 12.37 12.17 13.51
C VAL A 12 12.03 10.86 12.79
N LYS A 13 12.35 9.72 13.42
CA LYS A 13 12.01 8.40 12.90
C LYS A 13 10.49 8.25 12.79
N GLY A 14 10.01 7.67 11.68
CA GLY A 14 8.58 7.47 11.44
C GLY A 14 7.79 8.76 11.18
N SER A 15 8.42 9.80 10.63
CA SER A 15 7.82 11.11 10.36
C SER A 15 6.51 11.05 9.57
N ILE A 16 6.40 10.11 8.62
CA ILE A 16 5.19 9.88 7.82
C ILE A 16 4.04 9.40 8.71
N LEU A 17 4.29 8.43 9.58
CA LEU A 17 3.29 7.92 10.51
C LEU A 17 2.79 9.02 11.47
N TRP A 18 3.70 9.78 12.04
CA TRP A 18 3.33 10.91 12.89
C TRP A 18 2.52 11.98 12.15
N GLY A 19 2.87 12.26 10.90
CA GLY A 19 2.11 13.16 10.04
C GLY A 19 0.66 12.70 9.86
N ILE A 20 0.44 11.41 9.57
CA ILE A 20 -0.89 10.82 9.42
C ILE A 20 -1.67 10.90 10.74
N LEU A 21 -1.06 10.48 11.85
CA LEU A 21 -1.73 10.47 13.16
C LEU A 21 -2.12 11.87 13.63
N ILE A 22 -1.22 12.85 13.50
CA ILE A 22 -1.51 14.24 13.88
C ILE A 22 -2.65 14.80 13.02
N THR A 23 -2.61 14.58 11.71
CA THR A 23 -3.66 15.05 10.81
C THR A 23 -5.01 14.40 11.13
N TRP A 24 -5.02 13.11 11.45
CA TRP A 24 -6.23 12.42 11.88
C TRP A 24 -6.79 12.96 13.19
N VAL A 25 -5.94 13.17 14.21
CA VAL A 25 -6.36 13.77 15.49
C VAL A 25 -6.94 15.17 15.28
N LEU A 26 -6.30 16.00 14.46
CA LEU A 26 -6.85 17.32 14.11
C LEU A 26 -8.19 17.21 13.39
N GLY A 27 -8.36 16.21 12.53
CA GLY A 27 -9.63 15.90 11.89
C GLY A 27 -10.72 15.53 12.89
N ILE A 28 -10.41 14.69 13.90
CA ILE A 28 -11.34 14.33 14.98
C ILE A 28 -11.74 15.59 15.77
N ILE A 29 -10.79 16.45 16.09
CA ILE A 29 -11.08 17.74 16.77
C ILE A 29 -12.01 18.58 15.90
N ALA A 30 -11.77 18.67 14.60
CA ALA A 30 -12.63 19.42 13.67
C ALA A 30 -14.04 18.83 13.61
N GLN A 31 -14.18 17.49 13.66
CA GLN A 31 -15.50 16.82 13.74
C GLN A 31 -16.20 17.14 15.06
N LEU A 32 -15.51 17.10 16.18
CA LEU A 32 -16.08 17.42 17.51
C LEU A 32 -16.49 18.90 17.66
N THR A 33 -15.77 19.81 16.98
CA THR A 33 -16.08 21.25 16.98
C THR A 33 -17.13 21.66 15.93
N GLY A 34 -17.61 20.70 15.11
CA GLY A 34 -18.61 20.94 14.08
C GLY A 34 -18.06 21.57 12.78
N TRP A 35 -16.77 21.71 12.64
CA TRP A 35 -16.14 22.17 11.39
C TRP A 35 -16.14 21.08 10.30
N TYR A 36 -16.04 19.82 10.70
CA TYR A 36 -16.17 18.68 9.80
C TYR A 36 -17.54 18.03 10.04
N VAL A 37 -18.40 18.13 9.04
CA VAL A 37 -19.73 17.52 9.06
C VAL A 37 -19.66 16.14 8.41
N VAL A 38 -20.13 15.13 9.13
CA VAL A 38 -20.23 13.77 8.60
C VAL A 38 -21.38 13.72 7.61
N ASP A 39 -21.08 13.42 6.36
CA ASP A 39 -22.06 13.25 5.28
C ASP A 39 -21.69 12.00 4.48
N PRO A 40 -22.28 10.83 4.78
CA PRO A 40 -22.00 9.59 4.08
C PRO A 40 -22.32 9.64 2.58
N ASP A 41 -23.31 10.43 2.18
CA ASP A 41 -23.73 10.56 0.77
C ASP A 41 -22.71 11.38 -0.03
N ALA A 42 -22.01 12.32 0.63
CA ALA A 42 -20.90 13.07 0.06
C ALA A 42 -19.54 12.38 0.26
N GLY A 43 -19.50 11.17 0.81
CA GLY A 43 -18.26 10.41 1.08
C GLY A 43 -17.47 10.89 2.30
N ALA A 44 -18.04 11.77 3.12
CA ALA A 44 -17.44 12.26 4.36
C ALA A 44 -17.79 11.32 5.53
N ALA A 45 -17.02 10.24 5.70
CA ALA A 45 -17.21 9.26 6.77
C ALA A 45 -16.82 9.84 8.15
N SER A 46 -17.33 9.23 9.22
CA SER A 46 -16.90 9.58 10.57
C SER A 46 -15.42 9.27 10.78
N LEU A 47 -14.70 10.22 11.36
CA LEU A 47 -13.28 10.09 11.71
C LEU A 47 -13.07 9.39 13.05
N ILE A 48 -14.14 9.18 13.80
CA ILE A 48 -14.13 8.50 15.09
C ILE A 48 -14.36 7.01 14.85
N PRO A 49 -13.40 6.13 15.21
CA PRO A 49 -13.56 4.70 15.00
C PRO A 49 -14.72 4.14 15.84
N SER A 50 -15.48 3.21 15.27
CA SER A 50 -16.49 2.47 16.00
C SER A 50 -15.80 1.41 16.87
N LEU A 51 -15.74 1.63 18.19
CA LEU A 51 -15.08 0.75 19.14
C LEU A 51 -16.03 -0.30 19.76
N SER A 52 -17.03 -0.77 19.00
CA SER A 52 -17.84 -1.89 19.45
C SER A 52 -17.05 -3.20 19.39
N ALA A 53 -17.23 -4.08 20.38
CA ALA A 53 -16.51 -5.36 20.43
C ALA A 53 -16.72 -6.22 19.15
N SER A 54 -17.90 -6.12 18.53
CA SER A 54 -18.21 -6.80 17.27
C SER A 54 -17.42 -6.29 16.07
N SER A 55 -16.98 -5.02 16.10
CA SER A 55 -16.21 -4.41 14.99
C SER A 55 -14.77 -4.95 14.91
N PHE A 56 -14.23 -5.49 16.01
CA PHE A 56 -12.89 -6.07 16.04
C PHE A 56 -12.83 -7.52 15.54
N ILE A 57 -13.99 -8.11 15.24
CA ILE A 57 -14.03 -9.44 14.63
C ILE A 57 -13.93 -9.28 13.13
N PRO A 58 -12.89 -9.84 12.48
CA PRO A 58 -12.75 -9.78 11.02
C PRO A 58 -14.00 -10.36 10.35
N PRO A 59 -14.51 -9.74 9.28
CA PRO A 59 -15.63 -10.27 8.53
C PRO A 59 -15.29 -11.63 7.95
N SER A 60 -16.29 -12.51 7.86
CA SER A 60 -16.10 -13.83 7.27
C SER A 60 -15.74 -13.74 5.79
N ILE A 61 -14.65 -14.38 5.39
CA ILE A 61 -14.23 -14.49 3.98
C ILE A 61 -14.96 -15.61 3.22
N SER A 62 -15.90 -16.31 3.86
CA SER A 62 -16.60 -17.48 3.26
C SER A 62 -17.38 -17.14 1.99
N SER A 63 -17.77 -15.88 1.82
CA SER A 63 -18.46 -15.40 0.62
C SER A 63 -17.55 -15.20 -0.59
N THR A 64 -16.24 -15.00 -0.37
CA THR A 64 -15.25 -14.70 -1.42
C THR A 64 -14.24 -15.84 -1.60
N PHE A 65 -13.98 -16.61 -0.54
CA PHE A 65 -12.96 -17.66 -0.56
C PHE A 65 -13.21 -18.71 -1.65
N CYS A 66 -12.28 -18.81 -2.60
CA CYS A 66 -12.33 -19.75 -3.75
C CYS A 66 -13.63 -19.68 -4.56
N LYS A 67 -14.30 -18.53 -4.61
CA LYS A 67 -15.54 -18.32 -5.37
C LYS A 67 -15.23 -17.87 -6.80
N PHE A 68 -14.56 -18.72 -7.57
CA PHE A 68 -14.28 -18.47 -8.97
C PHE A 68 -15.51 -18.80 -9.83
N ASP A 69 -15.93 -17.84 -10.65
CA ASP A 69 -16.94 -18.05 -11.69
C ASP A 69 -16.28 -18.00 -13.07
N PHE A 70 -16.18 -19.15 -13.70
CA PHE A 70 -15.64 -19.30 -15.05
C PHE A 70 -16.73 -19.36 -16.13
N ALA A 71 -18.01 -19.36 -15.76
CA ALA A 71 -19.12 -19.49 -16.71
C ALA A 71 -19.17 -18.29 -17.67
N TRP A 72 -18.85 -17.09 -17.16
CA TRP A 72 -18.77 -15.86 -17.95
C TRP A 72 -17.74 -15.95 -19.09
N ILE A 73 -16.61 -16.62 -18.88
CA ILE A 73 -15.51 -16.74 -19.87
C ILE A 73 -16.00 -17.40 -21.14
N GLY A 74 -16.85 -18.42 -21.04
CA GLY A 74 -17.35 -19.18 -22.20
C GLY A 74 -18.12 -18.33 -23.21
N SER A 75 -18.76 -17.26 -22.77
CA SER A 75 -19.52 -16.33 -23.61
C SER A 75 -18.77 -15.06 -24.00
N HIS A 76 -17.66 -14.72 -23.30
CA HIS A 76 -16.94 -13.46 -23.44
C HIS A 76 -15.41 -13.67 -23.57
N VAL A 77 -14.99 -14.66 -24.36
CA VAL A 77 -13.57 -15.05 -24.49
C VAL A 77 -12.68 -13.87 -24.92
N SER A 78 -13.11 -13.06 -25.88
CA SER A 78 -12.33 -11.89 -26.36
C SER A 78 -12.14 -10.84 -25.28
N GLU A 79 -13.20 -10.55 -24.53
CA GLU A 79 -13.14 -9.60 -23.42
C GLU A 79 -12.26 -10.13 -22.29
N PHE A 80 -12.38 -11.41 -21.97
CA PHE A 80 -11.54 -12.07 -20.98
C PHE A 80 -10.05 -11.96 -21.32
N VAL A 81 -9.68 -12.24 -22.58
CA VAL A 81 -8.30 -12.13 -23.04
C VAL A 81 -7.79 -10.68 -22.88
N VAL A 82 -8.55 -9.68 -23.31
CA VAL A 82 -8.18 -8.28 -23.16
C VAL A 82 -8.01 -7.88 -21.69
N ILE A 83 -8.94 -8.29 -20.83
CA ILE A 83 -8.88 -8.02 -19.39
C ILE A 83 -7.63 -8.65 -18.77
N VAL A 84 -7.38 -9.94 -19.02
CA VAL A 84 -6.23 -10.67 -18.49
C VAL A 84 -4.92 -10.01 -18.92
N PHE A 85 -4.76 -9.69 -20.21
CA PHE A 85 -3.54 -9.02 -20.69
C PHE A 85 -3.39 -7.63 -20.09
N SER A 86 -4.47 -6.85 -19.96
CA SER A 86 -4.43 -5.51 -19.36
C SER A 86 -3.98 -5.58 -17.90
N PHE A 87 -4.57 -6.46 -17.10
CA PHE A 87 -4.16 -6.62 -15.71
C PHE A 87 -2.74 -7.17 -15.58
N LEU A 88 -2.36 -8.15 -16.41
CA LEU A 88 -1.02 -8.71 -16.42
C LEU A 88 0.04 -7.63 -16.69
N PHE A 89 -0.17 -6.79 -17.71
CA PHE A 89 0.77 -5.72 -18.03
C PHE A 89 0.84 -4.68 -16.92
N VAL A 90 -0.29 -4.24 -16.38
CA VAL A 90 -0.32 -3.24 -15.30
C VAL A 90 0.42 -3.80 -14.07
N ASP A 91 0.09 -5.01 -13.63
CA ASP A 91 0.69 -5.66 -12.45
C ASP A 91 2.20 -5.85 -12.64
N MET A 92 2.61 -6.34 -13.81
CA MET A 92 4.02 -6.57 -14.13
C MET A 92 4.84 -5.27 -14.10
N PHE A 93 4.36 -4.20 -14.76
CA PHE A 93 5.08 -2.94 -14.80
C PHE A 93 5.09 -2.23 -13.46
N ASP A 94 4.00 -2.31 -12.68
CA ASP A 94 3.92 -1.76 -11.33
C ASP A 94 4.91 -2.47 -10.41
N THR A 95 4.92 -3.80 -10.40
CA THR A 95 5.84 -4.61 -9.60
C THR A 95 7.31 -4.34 -9.98
N ILE A 96 7.65 -4.37 -11.28
CA ILE A 96 9.03 -4.12 -11.73
C ILE A 96 9.49 -2.73 -11.33
N GLY A 97 8.67 -1.70 -11.59
CA GLY A 97 9.00 -0.32 -11.26
C GLY A 97 9.22 -0.11 -9.76
N THR A 98 8.31 -0.66 -8.96
CA THR A 98 8.37 -0.58 -7.49
C THR A 98 9.59 -1.32 -6.94
N VAL A 99 9.81 -2.56 -7.39
CA VAL A 99 10.91 -3.41 -6.90
C VAL A 99 12.26 -2.79 -7.23
N ILE A 100 12.46 -2.25 -8.44
CA ILE A 100 13.70 -1.56 -8.82
C ILE A 100 13.89 -0.30 -7.95
N GLY A 101 12.86 0.53 -7.78
CA GLY A 101 12.95 1.74 -6.99
C GLY A 101 13.25 1.48 -5.50
N VAL A 102 12.67 0.43 -4.92
CA VAL A 102 12.96 0.00 -3.54
C VAL A 102 14.35 -0.61 -3.45
N ALA A 103 14.77 -1.43 -4.43
CA ALA A 103 16.09 -2.06 -4.46
C ALA A 103 17.22 -1.04 -4.60
N GLU A 104 17.06 -0.01 -5.44
CA GLU A 104 17.99 1.11 -5.54
C GLU A 104 18.18 1.80 -4.19
N LYS A 105 17.07 2.09 -3.50
CA LYS A 105 17.12 2.74 -2.19
C LYS A 105 17.72 1.86 -1.10
N ALA A 106 17.62 0.54 -1.24
CA ALA A 106 18.20 -0.44 -0.35
C ALA A 106 19.68 -0.73 -0.61
N ASP A 107 20.26 -0.20 -1.69
CA ASP A 107 21.60 -0.52 -2.22
C ASP A 107 21.73 -2.02 -2.56
N LEU A 108 20.69 -2.61 -3.16
CA LEU A 108 20.63 -4.01 -3.55
C LEU A 108 20.87 -4.24 -5.05
N LEU A 109 21.04 -3.18 -5.83
CA LEU A 109 21.43 -3.28 -7.24
C LEU A 109 22.92 -3.61 -7.37
N ASP A 110 23.27 -4.36 -8.43
CA ASP A 110 24.66 -4.61 -8.79
C ASP A 110 25.31 -3.40 -9.50
N GLU A 111 26.58 -3.52 -9.86
CA GLU A 111 27.35 -2.46 -10.53
C GLU A 111 26.76 -2.06 -11.89
N ASP A 112 26.02 -2.97 -12.54
CA ASP A 112 25.34 -2.77 -13.81
C ASP A 112 23.93 -2.24 -13.65
N GLY A 113 23.47 -1.96 -12.42
CA GLY A 113 22.12 -1.47 -12.11
C GLY A 113 21.04 -2.54 -12.15
N ASN A 114 21.38 -3.82 -12.23
CA ASN A 114 20.42 -4.92 -12.22
C ASN A 114 20.13 -5.40 -10.80
N LEU A 115 18.91 -5.88 -10.58
CA LEU A 115 18.55 -6.52 -9.32
C LEU A 115 18.92 -8.00 -9.35
N PRO A 116 19.88 -8.46 -8.52
CA PRO A 116 20.21 -9.87 -8.43
C PRO A 116 18.98 -10.70 -8.02
N ARG A 117 18.77 -11.83 -8.73
CA ARG A 117 17.67 -12.76 -8.44
C ARG A 117 16.26 -12.16 -8.63
N VAL A 118 16.07 -11.19 -9.51
CA VAL A 118 14.76 -10.57 -9.80
C VAL A 118 13.67 -11.61 -10.08
N GLY A 119 13.97 -12.73 -10.74
CA GLY A 119 13.02 -13.80 -10.99
C GLY A 119 12.42 -14.43 -9.71
N ARG A 120 13.17 -14.45 -8.59
CA ARG A 120 12.63 -14.93 -7.31
C ARG A 120 11.69 -13.92 -6.67
N VAL A 121 11.95 -12.63 -6.87
CA VAL A 121 11.07 -11.55 -6.39
C VAL A 121 9.76 -11.60 -7.15
N LEU A 122 9.79 -11.66 -8.47
CA LEU A 122 8.59 -11.78 -9.32
C LEU A 122 7.82 -13.08 -9.03
N MET A 123 8.51 -14.18 -8.74
CA MET A 123 7.85 -15.43 -8.35
C MET A 123 7.12 -15.30 -7.01
N ALA A 124 7.72 -14.61 -6.03
CA ALA A 124 7.08 -14.39 -4.73
C ALA A 124 5.84 -13.50 -4.87
N ASP A 125 5.90 -12.47 -5.71
CA ASP A 125 4.79 -11.59 -6.05
C ASP A 125 3.64 -12.35 -6.72
N ALA A 126 3.94 -13.17 -7.74
CA ALA A 126 2.97 -14.01 -8.42
C ALA A 126 2.29 -15.02 -7.47
N ILE A 127 3.05 -15.66 -6.56
CA ILE A 127 2.49 -16.56 -5.55
C ILE A 127 1.56 -15.79 -4.61
N GLY A 128 1.96 -14.58 -4.20
CA GLY A 128 1.13 -13.68 -3.37
C GLY A 128 -0.18 -13.34 -4.07
N THR A 129 -0.14 -12.97 -5.34
CA THR A 129 -1.32 -12.64 -6.16
C THR A 129 -2.26 -13.84 -6.31
N VAL A 130 -1.73 -15.05 -6.57
CA VAL A 130 -2.54 -16.27 -6.63
C VAL A 130 -3.20 -16.54 -5.27
N ALA A 131 -2.46 -16.47 -4.18
CA ALA A 131 -3.02 -16.66 -2.84
C ALA A 131 -4.08 -15.59 -2.51
N GLY A 132 -3.84 -14.33 -2.85
CA GLY A 132 -4.78 -13.22 -2.70
C GLY A 132 -6.08 -13.44 -3.47
N SER A 133 -5.99 -13.90 -4.73
CA SER A 133 -7.17 -14.21 -5.55
C SER A 133 -8.03 -15.34 -4.95
N MET A 134 -7.41 -16.35 -4.33
CA MET A 134 -8.14 -17.41 -3.61
C MET A 134 -8.87 -16.85 -2.39
N LEU A 135 -8.33 -15.84 -1.72
CA LEU A 135 -8.98 -15.15 -0.61
C LEU A 135 -10.06 -14.15 -1.07
N GLY A 136 -10.09 -13.83 -2.36
CA GLY A 136 -11.03 -12.86 -2.95
C GLY A 136 -10.58 -11.41 -2.82
N THR A 137 -9.26 -11.18 -2.72
CA THR A 137 -8.66 -9.83 -2.77
C THR A 137 -8.27 -9.45 -4.20
N SER A 138 -7.92 -8.18 -4.42
CA SER A 138 -7.23 -7.75 -5.64
C SER A 138 -5.81 -8.32 -5.71
N THR A 139 -5.08 -8.00 -6.78
CA THR A 139 -3.66 -8.36 -6.93
C THR A 139 -2.86 -7.97 -5.69
N VAL A 140 -1.94 -8.85 -5.29
CA VAL A 140 -0.98 -8.60 -4.21
C VAL A 140 0.33 -8.21 -4.88
N THR A 141 0.69 -6.94 -4.80
CA THR A 141 1.88 -6.38 -5.44
C THR A 141 2.84 -5.77 -4.43
N SER A 142 4.06 -5.52 -4.85
CA SER A 142 5.05 -4.81 -4.05
C SER A 142 4.70 -3.32 -3.97
N PHE A 143 4.66 -2.76 -2.76
CA PHE A 143 4.27 -1.36 -2.52
C PHE A 143 5.48 -0.43 -2.47
N VAL A 144 5.35 0.75 -3.09
CA VAL A 144 6.36 1.82 -3.08
C VAL A 144 6.62 2.37 -1.66
N GLU A 145 5.64 2.28 -0.78
CA GLU A 145 5.74 2.66 0.63
C GLU A 145 6.81 1.86 1.38
N SER A 146 7.16 0.66 0.90
CA SER A 146 8.29 -0.13 1.40
C SER A 146 9.59 0.65 1.38
N SER A 147 9.74 1.63 0.46
CA SER A 147 10.90 2.52 0.41
C SER A 147 11.07 3.36 1.68
N SER A 148 9.99 3.64 2.40
CA SER A 148 10.07 4.35 3.69
C SER A 148 10.66 3.46 4.78
N GLY A 149 10.26 2.19 4.82
CA GLY A 149 10.85 1.20 5.74
C GLY A 149 12.33 0.95 5.46
N VAL A 150 12.72 0.91 4.19
CA VAL A 150 14.14 0.82 3.77
C VAL A 150 14.93 2.04 4.21
N ALA A 151 14.36 3.25 4.10
CA ALA A 151 15.00 4.48 4.56
C ALA A 151 15.27 4.49 6.07
N GLU A 152 14.44 3.81 6.86
CA GLU A 152 14.63 3.62 8.30
C GLU A 152 15.58 2.46 8.65
N GLY A 153 16.16 1.78 7.64
CA GLY A 153 17.15 0.72 7.80
C GLY A 153 16.61 -0.71 7.64
N GLY A 154 15.35 -0.87 7.25
CA GLY A 154 14.71 -2.18 7.04
C GLY A 154 15.07 -2.79 5.71
N LYS A 155 16.22 -3.50 5.64
CA LYS A 155 16.76 -4.05 4.38
C LYS A 155 16.77 -5.59 4.34
N THR A 156 16.06 -6.27 5.23
CA THR A 156 16.09 -7.73 5.36
C THR A 156 14.71 -8.38 5.27
N GLY A 157 14.67 -9.68 4.98
CA GLY A 157 13.43 -10.46 4.99
C GLY A 157 12.72 -10.46 6.34
N LEU A 158 13.45 -10.23 7.45
CA LEU A 158 12.83 -10.07 8.77
C LEU A 158 11.91 -8.85 8.84
N THR A 159 12.27 -7.76 8.18
CA THR A 159 11.42 -6.57 8.04
C THR A 159 10.10 -6.91 7.34
N ALA A 160 10.18 -7.65 6.22
CA ALA A 160 9.00 -8.09 5.49
C ALA A 160 8.10 -9.02 6.34
N MET A 161 8.68 -9.98 7.07
CA MET A 161 7.95 -10.85 7.98
C MET A 161 7.25 -10.05 9.09
N THR A 162 7.95 -9.11 9.70
CA THR A 162 7.38 -8.25 10.75
C THR A 162 6.21 -7.43 10.20
N THR A 163 6.36 -6.86 9.01
CA THR A 163 5.28 -6.13 8.32
C THR A 163 4.08 -7.04 8.07
N GLY A 164 4.29 -8.26 7.58
CA GLY A 164 3.22 -9.23 7.37
C GLY A 164 2.47 -9.58 8.66
N ILE A 165 3.19 -9.80 9.77
CA ILE A 165 2.59 -10.05 11.08
C ILE A 165 1.77 -8.83 11.54
N LEU A 166 2.30 -7.62 11.35
CA LEU A 166 1.57 -6.40 11.69
C LEU A 166 0.30 -6.22 10.86
N PHE A 167 0.29 -6.61 9.58
CA PHE A 167 -0.92 -6.64 8.77
C PHE A 167 -1.96 -7.63 9.32
N LEU A 168 -1.55 -8.82 9.78
CA LEU A 168 -2.46 -9.77 10.42
C LEU A 168 -3.04 -9.20 11.72
N VAL A 169 -2.24 -8.51 12.53
CA VAL A 169 -2.74 -7.80 13.73
C VAL A 169 -3.69 -6.67 13.34
N ALA A 170 -3.34 -5.90 12.29
CA ALA A 170 -4.16 -4.81 11.79
C ALA A 170 -5.55 -5.27 11.31
N LEU A 171 -5.69 -6.51 10.86
CA LEU A 171 -6.98 -7.10 10.49
C LEU A 171 -7.99 -7.06 11.66
N PHE A 172 -7.52 -7.34 12.88
CA PHE A 172 -8.34 -7.24 14.08
C PHE A 172 -8.56 -5.78 14.54
N LEU A 173 -7.68 -4.88 14.14
CA LEU A 173 -7.77 -3.44 14.43
C LEU A 173 -8.39 -2.66 13.26
N SER A 174 -9.04 -3.35 12.32
CA SER A 174 -9.63 -2.74 11.12
C SER A 174 -10.53 -1.53 11.40
N PRO A 175 -11.36 -1.47 12.47
CA PRO A 175 -12.19 -0.29 12.73
C PRO A 175 -11.39 0.98 12.98
N ILE A 176 -10.17 0.83 13.54
CA ILE A 176 -9.27 1.95 13.80
C ILE A 176 -8.65 2.42 12.48
N PHE A 177 -8.13 1.49 11.68
CA PHE A 177 -7.47 1.84 10.42
C PHE A 177 -8.45 2.40 9.38
N LEU A 178 -9.67 1.86 9.33
CA LEU A 178 -10.72 2.34 8.41
C LEU A 178 -11.25 3.74 8.78
N ALA A 179 -11.07 4.18 10.03
CA ALA A 179 -11.43 5.53 10.45
C ALA A 179 -10.39 6.59 10.02
N ILE A 180 -9.19 6.18 9.56
CA ILE A 180 -8.17 7.11 9.08
C ILE A 180 -8.62 7.67 7.72
N PRO A 181 -8.83 8.99 7.61
CA PRO A 181 -9.37 9.58 6.40
C PRO A 181 -8.32 9.69 5.29
N SER A 182 -8.78 9.68 4.05
CA SER A 182 -7.91 9.82 2.88
C SER A 182 -7.13 11.14 2.85
N PHE A 183 -7.68 12.22 3.40
CA PHE A 183 -6.96 13.50 3.49
C PHE A 183 -5.75 13.45 4.44
N ALA A 184 -5.71 12.50 5.39
CA ALA A 184 -4.56 12.29 6.27
C ALA A 184 -3.47 11.44 5.59
N THR A 185 -3.85 10.51 4.71
CA THR A 185 -2.92 9.60 4.01
C THR A 185 -2.43 10.16 2.68
N ALA A 186 -3.23 10.95 1.97
CA ALA A 186 -2.88 11.51 0.66
C ALA A 186 -1.55 12.29 0.64
N PRO A 187 -1.24 13.18 1.61
CA PRO A 187 0.05 13.86 1.63
C PRO A 187 1.25 12.91 1.78
N ALA A 188 1.08 11.80 2.50
CA ALA A 188 2.13 10.78 2.63
C ALA A 188 2.40 10.10 1.29
N LEU A 189 1.34 9.74 0.54
CA LEU A 189 1.46 9.15 -0.80
C LEU A 189 2.14 10.11 -1.79
N VAL A 190 1.80 11.41 -1.76
CA VAL A 190 2.47 12.43 -2.60
C VAL A 190 3.96 12.50 -2.28
N ILE A 191 4.36 12.44 -1.01
CA ILE A 191 5.76 12.46 -0.61
C ILE A 191 6.49 11.21 -1.09
N VAL A 192 5.89 10.03 -0.94
CA VAL A 192 6.45 8.77 -1.44
C VAL A 192 6.61 8.81 -2.96
N GLY A 193 5.59 9.28 -3.69
CA GLY A 193 5.67 9.49 -5.13
C GLY A 193 6.79 10.47 -5.54
N PHE A 194 6.99 11.54 -4.79
CA PHE A 194 8.09 12.49 -5.03
C PHE A 194 9.47 11.83 -4.83
N PHE A 195 9.61 10.97 -3.83
CA PHE A 195 10.86 10.21 -3.65
C PHE A 195 11.15 9.29 -4.82
N MET A 196 10.14 8.62 -5.36
CA MET A 196 10.31 7.76 -6.53
C MET A 196 10.63 8.57 -7.78
N ALA A 197 9.94 9.70 -7.99
CA ALA A 197 10.24 10.58 -9.11
C ALA A 197 11.68 11.14 -9.08
N SER A 198 12.30 11.22 -7.90
CA SER A 198 13.69 11.65 -7.78
C SER A 198 14.68 10.64 -8.36
N SER A 199 14.34 9.36 -8.42
CA SER A 199 15.17 8.32 -9.03
C SER A 199 15.24 8.45 -10.55
N ILE A 200 14.21 9.04 -11.21
CA ILE A 200 14.21 9.30 -12.65
C ILE A 200 15.37 10.22 -13.08
N LYS A 201 15.77 11.15 -12.20
CA LYS A 201 16.89 12.06 -12.49
C LYS A 201 18.24 11.36 -12.60
N LYS A 202 18.34 10.12 -12.14
CA LYS A 202 19.57 9.31 -12.20
C LYS A 202 19.61 8.40 -13.42
N MET A 203 18.48 8.29 -14.16
CA MET A 203 18.44 7.55 -15.41
C MET A 203 19.14 8.38 -16.49
N GLU A 204 20.25 7.89 -16.99
CA GLU A 204 20.88 8.39 -18.21
C GLU A 204 20.04 7.88 -19.40
N PHE A 205 19.37 8.78 -20.07
CA PHE A 205 18.69 8.50 -21.33
C PHE A 205 19.71 8.73 -22.45
N ASP A 206 20.39 7.66 -22.87
CA ASP A 206 21.22 7.64 -24.09
C ASP A 206 20.34 7.46 -25.33
#